data_c74bd635a78d4b71c47c8d6058a0023f
#
_entry.id   c74bd635a78d4b71c47c8d6058a0023f
#
_cell.length_a   1.000
_cell.length_b   1.000
_cell.length_c   1.000
_cell.angle_alpha   90.00
_cell.angle_beta   90.00
_cell.angle_gamma   90.00
#
_symmetry.space_group_name_H-M   'P 1'
#
loop_
_entity.id
_entity.type
_entity.pdbx_description
1 polymer ?
#
loop_
_entity_poly.entity_id
_entity_poly.type
_entity_poly.pdbx_seq_one_letter_code
_entity_poly.pdbx_strand_id
1 'polypeptide(L)'
;MVVAVTPAVLNYSLGQLGNVKLDDYNLTVTQNNLIDTLQMEVEQGQDKRSGKDPKSILTSLGNEITKKLSDKNLYELVMFSAGLKDLSDRRQIILYSKSYDMQQALKRTNLDGSLVSFAGDFFTIAEDNISIDKSSAYIDRTLSRNISVD
;
A
#
# COMPACT_ATOMS: atom_id res chain seq x y z
N MET A 1 2.93 0.72 -16.92
CA MET A 1 1.94 0.80 -15.82
C MET A 1 2.68 1.03 -14.53
N VAL A 2 2.16 1.89 -13.66
CA VAL A 2 2.66 2.09 -12.29
C VAL A 2 1.57 1.63 -11.34
N VAL A 3 1.95 0.95 -10.28
CA VAL A 3 1.06 0.51 -9.20
C VAL A 3 1.56 1.12 -7.91
N ALA A 4 0.73 1.89 -7.24
CA ALA A 4 0.99 2.41 -5.91
C ALA A 4 0.08 1.69 -4.91
N VAL A 5 0.66 1.18 -3.84
CA VAL A 5 -0.06 0.50 -2.77
C VAL A 5 0.37 1.05 -1.42
N THR A 6 -0.58 1.10 -0.50
CA THR A 6 -0.27 1.43 0.89
C THR A 6 0.13 0.18 1.69
N PRO A 7 0.71 0.33 2.88
CA PRO A 7 0.98 -0.80 3.78
C PRO A 7 -0.25 -1.63 4.12
N ALA A 8 -1.46 -1.07 4.03
CA ALA A 8 -2.69 -1.82 4.26
C ALA A 8 -2.87 -3.00 3.30
N VAL A 9 -2.42 -2.85 2.04
CA VAL A 9 -2.46 -3.93 1.03
C VAL A 9 -1.50 -5.06 1.41
N LEU A 10 -0.30 -4.72 1.88
CA LEU A 10 0.67 -5.72 2.35
C LEU A 10 0.17 -6.43 3.60
N ASN A 11 -0.41 -5.69 4.53
CA ASN A 11 -0.99 -6.25 5.75
C ASN A 11 -2.13 -7.23 5.43
N TYR A 12 -3.05 -6.85 4.54
CA TYR A 12 -4.09 -7.74 4.04
C TYR A 12 -3.50 -9.00 3.39
N SER A 13 -2.49 -8.83 2.53
CA SER A 13 -1.83 -9.97 1.87
C SER A 13 -1.24 -10.95 2.88
N LEU A 14 -0.55 -10.45 3.91
CA LEU A 14 -0.02 -11.29 4.98
C LEU A 14 -1.11 -12.01 5.77
N GLY A 15 -2.26 -11.37 5.99
CA GLY A 15 -3.42 -11.99 6.65
C GLY A 15 -4.00 -13.17 5.87
N GLN A 16 -4.02 -13.05 4.55
CA GLN A 16 -4.58 -14.10 3.67
C GLN A 16 -3.56 -15.18 3.31
N LEU A 17 -2.29 -14.83 3.14
CA LEU A 17 -1.24 -15.72 2.66
C LEU A 17 -0.33 -16.25 3.77
N GLY A 18 -0.51 -15.75 4.99
CA GLY A 18 0.36 -16.05 6.12
C GLY A 18 1.69 -15.31 6.08
N ASN A 19 2.51 -15.56 7.09
CA ASN A 19 3.80 -14.92 7.28
C ASN A 19 4.73 -15.16 6.08
N VAL A 20 5.56 -14.18 5.76
CA VAL A 20 6.54 -14.24 4.68
C VAL A 20 7.95 -14.26 5.27
N LYS A 21 8.73 -15.27 4.92
CA LYS A 21 10.13 -15.36 5.25
C LYS A 21 10.97 -14.73 4.14
N LEU A 22 11.84 -13.81 4.52
CA LEU A 22 12.80 -13.15 3.64
C LEU A 22 14.19 -13.69 3.97
N ASP A 23 14.60 -14.73 3.25
CA ASP A 23 15.86 -15.46 3.56
C ASP A 23 17.08 -14.56 3.42
N ASP A 24 17.11 -13.68 2.41
CA ASP A 24 18.20 -12.72 2.18
C ASP A 24 18.40 -11.74 3.35
N TYR A 25 17.37 -11.51 4.15
CA TYR A 25 17.37 -10.61 5.30
C TYR A 25 17.38 -11.36 6.63
N ASN A 26 17.23 -12.68 6.61
CA ASN A 26 17.01 -13.51 7.79
C ASN A 26 15.86 -12.99 8.67
N LEU A 27 14.79 -12.53 8.04
CA LEU A 27 13.61 -11.93 8.68
C LEU A 27 12.34 -12.70 8.32
N THR A 28 11.38 -12.69 9.25
CA THR A 28 10.01 -13.14 8.98
C THR A 28 9.06 -11.96 9.17
N VAL A 29 8.38 -11.59 8.09
CA VAL A 29 7.39 -10.52 8.08
C VAL A 29 6.01 -11.10 8.35
N THR A 30 5.32 -10.50 9.33
CA THR A 30 3.98 -10.84 9.78
C THR A 30 3.10 -9.61 9.76
N GLN A 31 1.78 -9.77 9.91
CA GLN A 31 0.88 -8.61 10.06
C GLN A 31 1.28 -7.69 11.23
N ASN A 32 1.75 -8.28 12.34
CA ASN A 32 2.01 -7.53 13.55
C ASN A 32 3.33 -6.75 13.53
N ASN A 33 4.30 -7.18 12.70
CA ASN A 33 5.61 -6.53 12.64
C ASN A 33 5.91 -5.86 11.29
N LEU A 34 4.96 -5.85 10.36
CA LEU A 34 5.17 -5.37 8.99
C LEU A 34 5.81 -3.97 8.95
N ILE A 35 5.17 -3.00 9.60
CA ILE A 35 5.61 -1.59 9.55
C ILE A 35 6.96 -1.44 10.21
N ASP A 36 7.11 -1.92 11.44
CA ASP A 36 8.35 -1.78 12.22
C ASP A 36 9.53 -2.47 11.52
N THR A 37 9.30 -3.70 11.01
CA THR A 37 10.35 -4.45 10.30
C THR A 37 10.77 -3.74 9.02
N LEU A 38 9.84 -3.27 8.19
CA LEU A 38 10.16 -2.58 6.95
C LEU A 38 10.82 -1.23 7.22
N GLN A 39 10.32 -0.47 8.18
CA GLN A 39 10.89 0.83 8.53
C GLN A 39 12.31 0.69 9.06
N MET A 40 12.52 -0.25 9.99
CA MET A 40 13.84 -0.50 10.59
C MET A 40 14.85 -0.94 9.51
N GLU A 41 14.46 -1.86 8.60
CA GLU A 41 15.37 -2.34 7.56
C GLU A 41 15.69 -1.24 6.53
N VAL A 42 14.70 -0.44 6.11
CA VAL A 42 14.91 0.68 5.20
C VAL A 42 15.79 1.77 5.82
N GLU A 43 15.65 2.04 7.11
CA GLU A 43 16.39 3.12 7.78
C GLU A 43 17.76 2.72 8.28
N GLN A 44 17.92 1.50 8.79
CA GLN A 44 19.11 1.04 9.49
C GLN A 44 19.58 -0.34 9.05
N GLY A 45 18.91 -0.94 8.06
CA GLY A 45 19.15 -2.31 7.65
C GLY A 45 20.46 -2.53 6.89
N GLN A 46 20.64 -3.79 6.49
CA GLN A 46 21.88 -4.24 5.85
C GLN A 46 22.13 -3.57 4.49
N ASP A 47 21.09 -3.32 3.69
CA ASP A 47 21.26 -2.74 2.37
C ASP A 47 21.73 -1.29 2.47
N LYS A 48 21.14 -0.50 3.38
CA LYS A 48 21.60 0.87 3.63
C LYS A 48 23.05 0.90 4.14
N ARG A 49 23.41 0.01 5.07
CA ARG A 49 24.79 -0.08 5.60
C ARG A 49 25.81 -0.50 4.53
N SER A 50 25.39 -1.30 3.55
CA SER A 50 26.26 -1.78 2.46
C SER A 50 26.23 -0.88 1.22
N GLY A 51 25.50 0.26 1.25
CA GLY A 51 25.41 1.19 0.12
C GLY A 51 24.50 0.70 -1.02
N LYS A 52 23.68 -0.32 -0.78
CA LYS A 52 22.64 -0.78 -1.70
C LYS A 52 21.36 0.03 -1.54
N ASP A 53 20.39 -0.18 -2.43
CA ASP A 53 19.07 0.44 -2.32
C ASP A 53 18.36 -0.05 -1.04
N PRO A 54 18.11 0.84 -0.06
CA PRO A 54 17.45 0.45 1.20
C PRO A 54 16.04 -0.09 1.02
N LYS A 55 15.43 0.15 -0.17
CA LYS A 55 14.08 -0.31 -0.49
C LYS A 55 14.05 -1.70 -1.12
N SER A 56 15.19 -2.37 -1.29
CA SER A 56 15.28 -3.71 -1.88
C SER A 56 14.43 -4.74 -1.11
N ILE A 57 14.30 -4.58 0.21
CA ILE A 57 13.43 -5.43 1.03
C ILE A 57 11.96 -5.40 0.57
N LEU A 58 11.45 -4.25 0.08
CA LEU A 58 10.09 -4.15 -0.45
C LEU A 58 9.92 -5.00 -1.72
N THR A 59 10.95 -5.04 -2.56
CA THR A 59 10.98 -5.88 -3.77
C THR A 59 10.98 -7.36 -3.37
N SER A 60 11.81 -7.76 -2.42
CA SER A 60 11.88 -9.13 -1.91
C SER A 60 10.54 -9.58 -1.30
N LEU A 61 9.91 -8.72 -0.50
CA LEU A 61 8.59 -8.98 0.06
C LEU A 61 7.52 -9.14 -1.03
N GLY A 62 7.52 -8.25 -2.03
CA GLY A 62 6.59 -8.31 -3.17
C GLY A 62 6.76 -9.60 -3.99
N ASN A 63 7.99 -10.03 -4.22
CA ASN A 63 8.28 -11.28 -4.93
C ASN A 63 7.76 -12.50 -4.17
N GLU A 64 7.99 -12.57 -2.86
CA GLU A 64 7.52 -13.70 -2.05
C GLU A 64 5.97 -13.73 -1.92
N ILE A 65 5.33 -12.56 -1.82
CA ILE A 65 3.86 -12.47 -1.89
C ILE A 65 3.35 -12.97 -3.25
N THR A 66 3.98 -12.54 -4.35
CA THR A 66 3.60 -12.97 -5.70
C THR A 66 3.76 -14.47 -5.88
N LYS A 67 4.85 -15.05 -5.37
CA LYS A 67 5.09 -16.50 -5.40
C LYS A 67 4.00 -17.25 -4.63
N LYS A 68 3.67 -16.81 -3.41
CA LYS A 68 2.58 -17.41 -2.62
C LYS A 68 1.22 -17.32 -3.34
N LEU A 69 0.96 -16.22 -4.06
CA LEU A 69 -0.26 -16.09 -4.86
C LEU A 69 -0.28 -17.05 -6.06
N SER A 70 0.88 -17.30 -6.68
CA SER A 70 0.98 -18.24 -7.81
C SER A 70 0.68 -19.69 -7.42
N ASP A 71 0.85 -20.04 -6.15
CA ASP A 71 0.55 -21.37 -5.62
C ASP A 71 -0.93 -21.54 -5.23
N LYS A 72 -1.75 -20.47 -5.34
CA LYS A 72 -3.16 -20.49 -4.96
C LYS A 72 -4.07 -21.01 -6.08
N ASN A 73 -5.11 -21.74 -5.70
CA ASN A 73 -6.14 -22.15 -6.65
C ASN A 73 -7.08 -20.99 -7.01
N LEU A 74 -7.90 -21.18 -8.06
CA LEU A 74 -8.79 -20.14 -8.56
C LEU A 74 -9.76 -19.60 -7.50
N TYR A 75 -10.31 -20.45 -6.65
CA TYR A 75 -11.24 -20.04 -5.59
C TYR A 75 -10.55 -19.12 -4.58
N GLU A 76 -9.35 -19.49 -4.12
CA GLU A 76 -8.55 -18.67 -3.20
C GLU A 76 -8.19 -17.32 -3.82
N LEU A 77 -7.84 -17.28 -5.13
CA LEU A 77 -7.55 -16.04 -5.85
C LEU A 77 -8.79 -15.14 -5.96
N VAL A 78 -9.96 -15.71 -6.20
CA VAL A 78 -11.22 -14.94 -6.22
C VAL A 78 -11.52 -14.36 -4.85
N MET A 79 -11.36 -15.12 -3.78
CA MET A 79 -11.56 -14.63 -2.41
C MET A 79 -10.55 -13.55 -2.04
N PHE A 80 -9.29 -13.74 -2.41
CA PHE A 80 -8.24 -12.71 -2.23
C PHE A 80 -8.57 -11.42 -2.99
N SER A 81 -9.06 -11.53 -4.22
CA SER A 81 -9.40 -10.37 -5.05
C SER A 81 -10.58 -9.56 -4.49
N ALA A 82 -11.51 -10.20 -3.79
CA ALA A 82 -12.63 -9.51 -3.15
C ALA A 82 -12.17 -8.51 -2.07
N GLY A 83 -11.17 -8.88 -1.26
CA GLY A 83 -10.59 -7.95 -0.28
C GLY A 83 -9.72 -6.88 -0.93
N LEU A 84 -9.05 -7.17 -2.04
CA LEU A 84 -8.36 -6.14 -2.82
C LEU A 84 -9.33 -5.10 -3.40
N LYS A 85 -10.55 -5.51 -3.76
CA LYS A 85 -11.58 -4.59 -4.21
C LYS A 85 -11.97 -3.61 -3.10
N ASP A 86 -12.21 -4.06 -1.88
CA ASP A 86 -12.49 -3.18 -0.74
C ASP A 86 -11.34 -2.19 -0.48
N LEU A 87 -10.10 -2.66 -0.53
CA LEU A 87 -8.92 -1.81 -0.40
C LEU A 87 -8.80 -0.78 -1.53
N SER A 88 -9.16 -1.17 -2.75
CA SER A 88 -9.22 -0.27 -3.90
C SER A 88 -10.29 0.81 -3.72
N ASP A 89 -11.49 0.43 -3.28
CA ASP A 89 -12.58 1.37 -3.01
C ASP A 89 -12.20 2.40 -1.92
N ARG A 90 -11.32 2.00 -0.99
CA ARG A 90 -10.70 2.88 0.03
C ARG A 90 -9.44 3.59 -0.45
N ARG A 91 -9.14 3.55 -1.75
CA ARG A 91 -7.96 4.19 -2.37
C ARG A 91 -6.61 3.73 -1.78
N GLN A 92 -6.55 2.49 -1.28
CA GLN A 92 -5.30 1.89 -0.84
C GLN A 92 -4.48 1.31 -2.00
N ILE A 93 -5.07 1.25 -3.19
CA ILE A 93 -4.45 0.82 -4.45
C ILE A 93 -4.75 1.89 -5.50
N ILE A 94 -3.71 2.42 -6.14
CA ILE A 94 -3.82 3.38 -7.23
C ILE A 94 -2.99 2.89 -8.40
N LEU A 95 -3.56 2.95 -9.59
CA LEU A 95 -2.94 2.50 -10.83
C LEU A 95 -2.78 3.66 -11.80
N TYR A 96 -1.65 3.71 -12.50
CA TYR A 96 -1.41 4.66 -13.58
C TYR A 96 -0.88 3.95 -14.83
N SER A 97 -1.40 4.34 -15.99
CA SER A 97 -0.94 3.86 -17.28
C SER A 97 -0.64 5.02 -18.23
N LYS A 98 0.45 4.89 -19.00
CA LYS A 98 0.75 5.83 -20.09
C LYS A 98 -0.15 5.62 -21.32
N SER A 99 -0.76 4.43 -21.47
CA SER A 99 -1.72 4.18 -22.53
C SER A 99 -3.03 4.92 -22.22
N TYR A 100 -3.49 5.72 -23.16
CA TYR A 100 -4.73 6.51 -23.01
C TYR A 100 -5.94 5.61 -22.72
N ASP A 101 -6.11 4.54 -23.48
CA ASP A 101 -7.28 3.64 -23.34
C ASP A 101 -7.27 2.95 -21.96
N MET A 102 -6.10 2.47 -21.55
CA MET A 102 -5.95 1.86 -20.21
C MET A 102 -6.22 2.88 -19.10
N GLN A 103 -5.70 4.11 -19.23
CA GLN A 103 -5.93 5.16 -18.23
C GLN A 103 -7.42 5.53 -18.13
N GLN A 104 -8.14 5.57 -19.27
CA GLN A 104 -9.58 5.80 -19.26
C GLN A 104 -10.34 4.64 -18.59
N ALA A 105 -9.91 3.40 -18.80
CA ALA A 105 -10.49 2.25 -18.10
C ALA A 105 -10.27 2.33 -16.59
N LEU A 106 -9.05 2.68 -16.15
CA LEU A 106 -8.72 2.88 -14.72
C LEU A 106 -9.57 3.99 -14.09
N LYS A 107 -9.79 5.09 -14.82
CA LYS A 107 -10.66 6.19 -14.38
C LYS A 107 -12.10 5.76 -14.20
N ARG A 108 -12.66 4.98 -15.14
CA ARG A 108 -14.03 4.46 -15.05
C ARG A 108 -14.23 3.51 -13.87
N THR A 109 -13.18 2.87 -13.41
CA THR A 109 -13.19 1.94 -12.26
C THR A 109 -12.73 2.59 -10.96
N ASN A 110 -12.48 3.92 -10.95
CA ASN A 110 -11.93 4.67 -9.80
C ASN A 110 -10.58 4.15 -9.27
N LEU A 111 -9.79 3.52 -10.14
CA LEU A 111 -8.48 2.97 -9.80
C LEU A 111 -7.33 3.94 -10.06
N ASP A 112 -7.58 5.06 -10.75
CA ASP A 112 -6.56 6.03 -11.15
C ASP A 112 -6.22 7.07 -10.07
N GLY A 113 -6.88 7.02 -8.91
CA GLY A 113 -6.67 7.96 -7.80
C GLY A 113 -7.20 9.37 -8.05
N SER A 114 -7.88 9.63 -9.16
CA SER A 114 -8.44 10.95 -9.44
C SER A 114 -9.52 11.33 -8.43
N LEU A 115 -9.61 12.63 -8.11
CA LEU A 115 -10.69 13.16 -7.30
C LEU A 115 -11.95 13.19 -8.14
N VAL A 116 -13.04 12.63 -7.61
CA VAL A 116 -14.35 12.69 -8.28
C VAL A 116 -14.92 14.09 -8.07
N SER A 117 -15.19 14.79 -9.19
CA SER A 117 -15.91 16.05 -9.14
C SER A 117 -17.42 15.77 -9.06
N PHE A 118 -18.10 16.42 -8.13
CA PHE A 118 -19.56 16.37 -8.02
C PHE A 118 -20.10 17.77 -7.74
N ALA A 119 -21.38 17.97 -8.02
CA ALA A 119 -22.06 19.22 -7.73
C ALA A 119 -22.37 19.30 -6.22
N GLY A 120 -21.62 20.09 -5.49
CA GLY A 120 -21.73 20.25 -4.05
C GLY A 120 -20.39 20.56 -3.39
N ASP A 121 -20.40 20.68 -2.08
CA ASP A 121 -19.20 20.93 -1.30
C ASP A 121 -18.29 19.69 -1.28
N PHE A 122 -17.03 19.92 -1.59
CA PHE A 122 -16.00 18.90 -1.56
C PHE A 122 -14.93 19.27 -0.52
N PHE A 123 -14.63 18.34 0.34
CA PHE A 123 -13.55 18.48 1.32
C PHE A 123 -12.61 17.28 1.23
N THR A 124 -11.33 17.54 1.09
CA THR A 124 -10.28 16.52 1.18
C THR A 124 -9.11 17.05 1.97
N ILE A 125 -8.40 16.15 2.63
CA ILE A 125 -7.15 16.45 3.31
C ILE A 125 -6.06 15.67 2.60
N ALA A 126 -5.00 16.37 2.20
CA ALA A 126 -3.75 15.77 1.79
C ALA A 126 -2.72 16.05 2.89
N GLU A 127 -2.17 14.99 3.45
CA GLU A 127 -1.10 15.10 4.43
C GLU A 127 0.22 14.75 3.75
N ASP A 128 1.21 15.62 3.91
CA ASP A 128 2.57 15.40 3.46
C ASP A 128 3.54 15.58 4.62
N ASN A 129 4.54 14.70 4.69
CA ASN A 129 5.62 14.84 5.66
C ASN A 129 6.83 15.52 4.99
N ILE A 130 6.98 16.80 5.24
CA ILE A 130 8.05 17.64 4.68
C ILE A 130 9.38 17.43 5.44
N SER A 131 9.34 16.79 6.62
CA SER A 131 10.53 16.53 7.43
C SER A 131 11.29 15.29 6.94
N ILE A 132 12.60 15.29 7.16
CA ILE A 132 13.47 14.13 6.91
C ILE A 132 13.13 12.97 7.87
N ASP A 133 12.51 13.29 9.01
CA ASP A 133 12.15 12.33 10.05
C ASP A 133 10.78 11.69 9.77
N LYS A 134 10.70 10.36 9.91
CA LYS A 134 9.45 9.60 9.77
C LYS A 134 8.63 9.57 11.07
N SER A 135 8.66 10.64 11.83
CA SER A 135 7.95 10.78 13.11
C SER A 135 6.42 10.71 12.97
N SER A 136 5.88 10.88 11.75
CA SER A 136 4.45 10.77 11.47
C SER A 136 3.80 9.45 11.90
N ALA A 137 4.58 8.36 11.99
CA ALA A 137 4.11 7.06 12.45
C ALA A 137 3.74 7.04 13.96
N TYR A 138 4.24 8.02 14.72
CA TYR A 138 4.06 8.13 16.18
C TYR A 138 3.17 9.30 16.58
N ILE A 139 2.49 9.92 15.61
CA ILE A 139 1.61 11.08 15.85
C ILE A 139 0.17 10.64 15.67
N ASP A 140 -0.60 10.68 16.77
CA ASP A 140 -2.05 10.55 16.69
C ASP A 140 -2.67 11.87 16.25
N ARG A 141 -3.54 11.82 15.25
CA ARG A 141 -4.19 13.00 14.68
C ARG A 141 -5.69 12.87 14.80
N THR A 142 -6.32 13.94 15.25
CA THR A 142 -7.77 14.04 15.30
C THR A 142 -8.21 15.21 14.43
N LEU A 143 -9.16 14.95 13.53
CA LEU A 143 -9.81 15.97 12.75
C LEU A 143 -11.26 16.13 13.20
N SER A 144 -11.66 17.36 13.51
CA SER A 144 -13.06 17.69 13.77
C SER A 144 -13.56 18.65 12.69
N ARG A 145 -14.72 18.34 12.11
CA ARG A 145 -15.40 19.19 11.13
C ARG A 145 -16.80 19.53 11.64
N ASN A 146 -17.09 20.83 11.76
CA ASN A 146 -18.43 21.33 12.07
C ASN A 146 -19.05 21.89 10.78
N ILE A 147 -20.26 21.46 10.46
CA ILE A 147 -21.03 21.95 9.30
C ILE A 147 -22.28 22.61 9.84
N SER A 148 -22.50 23.89 9.51
CA SER A 148 -23.79 24.59 9.68
C SER A 148 -24.39 24.80 8.32
N VAL A 149 -25.70 24.50 8.20
CA VAL A 149 -26.47 24.76 6.98
C VAL A 149 -27.48 25.83 7.36
N ASP A 150 -27.38 26.99 6.69
CA ASP A 150 -28.34 28.10 6.83
C ASP A 150 -29.49 27.92 5.84
#